data_2ad5d0b1709ab9fe8211f804b9805747
#
_entry.id   2ad5d0b1709ab9fe8211f804b9805747
#
_cell.length_a   1.000
_cell.length_b   1.000
_cell.length_c   1.000
_cell.angle_alpha   90.00
_cell.angle_beta   90.00
_cell.angle_gamma   90.00
#
_symmetry.space_group_name_H-M   'P 1'
#
loop_
_entity.id
_entity.type
_entity.pdbx_description
1 polymer ?
#
loop_
_entity_poly.entity_id
_entity_poly.type
_entity_poly.pdbx_seq_one_letter_code
_entity_poly.pdbx_strand_id
1 'polypeptide(L)'
;MSSHIESSLRIKGLLDSRIGGRPDNQDSAGSADTSLGTIVVVCDGMGGCDGGAVASNIAVTTVIDDVSSAVVGESPAEVLKEAIIHANEMIYKKASETSSLNGMGTTLVAVLITKECVYASYVGDSRIYQLRGKKKVFRTFDHSYVYQALVSKGVITEEQARLSSQSNSILKALGVEKTIDPEVYALPYLKGDRLVLCTDGFWGSMPEHDLITSVCHRFDPENALEQTFTKIENIGIVEGGHHDNYSAAIIDLNTESLIRTKMDKRTKILVAILSFCLLTSLVVNVHQCTHEDQPTQESSSNQADTTKQIQQRLQKSQVL
;
A
#
# COMPACT_ATOMS: atom_id res chain seq x y z
N MET A 1 -19.15 -15.46 9.08
CA MET A 1 -18.45 -16.77 9.09
C MET A 1 -17.25 -16.66 8.18
N SER A 2 -16.07 -16.97 8.70
CA SER A 2 -14.84 -16.99 7.92
C SER A 2 -14.93 -18.02 6.77
N SER A 3 -14.48 -17.59 5.58
CA SER A 3 -14.43 -18.46 4.39
C SER A 3 -13.01 -18.60 3.87
N HIS A 4 -12.63 -19.83 3.51
CA HIS A 4 -11.38 -20.07 2.83
C HIS A 4 -11.46 -19.54 1.40
N ILE A 5 -10.36 -18.90 0.95
CA ILE A 5 -10.22 -18.43 -0.43
C ILE A 5 -9.80 -19.63 -1.27
N GLU A 6 -10.72 -20.12 -2.09
CA GLU A 6 -10.45 -21.18 -3.05
C GLU A 6 -9.62 -20.64 -4.22
N SER A 7 -8.63 -21.40 -4.67
CA SER A 7 -7.72 -20.98 -5.73
C SER A 7 -7.04 -22.16 -6.41
N SER A 8 -6.96 -22.09 -7.73
CA SER A 8 -6.11 -22.96 -8.56
C SER A 8 -4.60 -22.57 -8.47
N LEU A 9 -4.31 -21.39 -7.94
CA LEU A 9 -2.96 -20.94 -7.66
C LEU A 9 -2.47 -21.49 -6.31
N ARG A 10 -1.16 -21.52 -6.11
CA ARG A 10 -0.57 -21.89 -4.81
C ARG A 10 -0.63 -20.71 -3.84
N ILE A 11 -1.84 -20.35 -3.44
CA ILE A 11 -2.11 -19.37 -2.38
C ILE A 11 -2.82 -20.04 -1.21
N LYS A 12 -2.77 -19.44 -0.03
CA LYS A 12 -3.57 -19.82 1.13
C LYS A 12 -4.17 -18.54 1.68
N GLY A 13 -5.48 -18.46 1.78
CA GLY A 13 -6.14 -17.25 2.23
C GLY A 13 -7.41 -17.52 3.00
N LEU A 14 -7.75 -16.57 3.84
CA LEU A 14 -8.99 -16.52 4.62
C LEU A 14 -9.58 -15.12 4.51
N LEU A 15 -10.88 -15.04 4.49
CA LEU A 15 -11.70 -13.86 4.40
C LEU A 15 -12.79 -13.93 5.46
N ASP A 16 -13.00 -12.87 6.21
CA ASP A 16 -14.10 -12.77 7.16
C ASP A 16 -14.55 -11.32 7.35
N SER A 17 -15.79 -11.16 7.81
CA SER A 17 -16.44 -9.89 8.10
C SER A 17 -17.20 -9.98 9.41
N ARG A 18 -17.03 -9.01 10.28
CA ARG A 18 -17.63 -8.93 11.63
C ARG A 18 -18.43 -7.66 11.79
N ILE A 19 -19.55 -7.79 12.50
CA ILE A 19 -20.48 -6.68 12.73
C ILE A 19 -19.94 -5.63 13.71
N GLY A 20 -19.01 -6.01 14.60
CA GLY A 20 -18.53 -5.13 15.66
C GLY A 20 -19.66 -4.71 16.60
N GLY A 21 -19.61 -3.46 17.03
CA GLY A 21 -20.62 -2.85 17.93
C GLY A 21 -21.78 -2.17 17.22
N ARG A 22 -21.95 -2.39 15.92
CA ARG A 22 -23.02 -1.81 15.10
C ARG A 22 -24.27 -2.69 15.11
N PRO A 23 -25.47 -2.14 14.86
CA PRO A 23 -26.70 -2.93 14.73
C PRO A 23 -26.71 -3.82 13.48
N ASP A 24 -26.06 -3.36 12.37
CA ASP A 24 -26.01 -4.04 11.09
C ASP A 24 -24.60 -4.07 10.54
N ASN A 25 -24.30 -5.06 9.71
CA ASN A 25 -23.04 -5.15 9.01
C ASN A 25 -23.20 -4.60 7.59
N GLN A 26 -22.56 -3.45 7.31
CA GLN A 26 -22.56 -2.80 6.01
C GLN A 26 -21.35 -3.16 5.17
N ASP A 27 -20.37 -3.86 5.75
CA ASP A 27 -19.25 -4.42 5.02
C ASP A 27 -19.68 -5.64 4.20
N SER A 28 -19.08 -5.81 3.04
CA SER A 28 -19.21 -7.01 2.21
C SER A 28 -17.84 -7.47 1.72
N ALA A 29 -17.67 -8.77 1.60
CA ALA A 29 -16.42 -9.32 1.09
C ALA A 29 -16.68 -10.64 0.37
N GLY A 30 -15.87 -10.95 -0.65
CA GLY A 30 -16.00 -12.16 -1.43
C GLY A 30 -14.75 -12.51 -2.22
N SER A 31 -14.71 -13.73 -2.71
CA SER A 31 -13.63 -14.24 -3.57
C SER A 31 -14.13 -15.33 -4.52
N ALA A 32 -13.46 -15.45 -5.66
CA ALA A 32 -13.67 -16.55 -6.60
C ALA A 32 -12.38 -16.93 -7.32
N ASP A 33 -12.25 -18.23 -7.66
CA ASP A 33 -11.23 -18.68 -8.59
C ASP A 33 -11.80 -18.62 -10.02
N THR A 34 -11.08 -17.94 -10.91
CA THR A 34 -11.56 -17.63 -12.26
C THR A 34 -10.57 -18.09 -13.32
N SER A 35 -10.96 -18.00 -14.59
CA SER A 35 -10.08 -18.31 -15.72
C SER A 35 -8.82 -17.44 -15.79
N LEU A 36 -8.87 -16.21 -15.24
CA LEU A 36 -7.77 -15.25 -15.22
C LEU A 36 -6.90 -15.38 -13.96
N GLY A 37 -7.43 -15.92 -12.86
CA GLY A 37 -6.80 -16.03 -11.56
C GLY A 37 -7.80 -15.91 -10.42
N THR A 38 -7.33 -15.62 -9.22
CA THR A 38 -8.20 -15.51 -8.04
C THR A 38 -8.52 -14.06 -7.75
N ILE A 39 -9.82 -13.71 -7.82
CA ILE A 39 -10.33 -12.41 -7.43
C ILE A 39 -10.71 -12.40 -5.95
N VAL A 40 -10.33 -11.35 -5.23
CA VAL A 40 -10.74 -11.08 -3.85
C VAL A 40 -11.17 -9.63 -3.74
N VAL A 41 -12.34 -9.39 -3.15
CA VAL A 41 -12.95 -8.06 -3.03
C VAL A 41 -13.38 -7.85 -1.58
N VAL A 42 -13.12 -6.65 -1.04
CA VAL A 42 -13.60 -6.19 0.27
C VAL A 42 -14.14 -4.78 0.10
N CYS A 43 -15.33 -4.53 0.63
CA CYS A 43 -16.07 -3.27 0.49
C CYS A 43 -16.64 -2.85 1.84
N ASP A 44 -16.56 -1.55 2.15
CA ASP A 44 -17.19 -0.91 3.28
C ASP A 44 -18.36 -0.05 2.77
N GLY A 45 -19.55 -0.39 3.19
CA GLY A 45 -20.77 0.25 2.71
C GLY A 45 -21.16 1.47 3.53
N MET A 46 -21.50 2.57 2.85
CA MET A 46 -21.95 3.80 3.45
C MET A 46 -23.36 4.20 2.95
N GLY A 47 -24.16 4.73 3.84
CA GLY A 47 -25.53 5.21 3.52
C GLY A 47 -26.48 4.96 4.68
N GLY A 48 -27.59 5.73 4.76
CA GLY A 48 -28.58 5.56 5.81
C GLY A 48 -29.29 4.19 5.76
N CYS A 49 -29.74 3.70 6.90
CA CYS A 49 -30.43 2.41 7.06
C CYS A 49 -29.71 1.26 6.33
N ASP A 50 -30.34 0.67 5.32
CA ASP A 50 -29.81 -0.51 4.61
C ASP A 50 -28.93 -0.18 3.39
N GLY A 51 -28.73 1.11 3.07
CA GLY A 51 -28.10 1.57 1.83
C GLY A 51 -26.66 1.09 1.71
N GLY A 52 -25.87 1.16 2.78
CA GLY A 52 -24.47 0.72 2.77
C GLY A 52 -24.33 -0.77 2.47
N ALA A 53 -25.09 -1.62 3.15
CA ALA A 53 -25.08 -3.06 2.93
C ALA A 53 -25.50 -3.45 1.51
N VAL A 54 -26.46 -2.73 0.93
CA VAL A 54 -26.89 -2.92 -0.47
C VAL A 54 -25.77 -2.52 -1.43
N ALA A 55 -25.13 -1.39 -1.21
CA ALA A 55 -24.07 -0.89 -2.08
C ALA A 55 -22.82 -1.81 -2.05
N SER A 56 -22.36 -2.18 -0.87
CA SER A 56 -21.19 -3.07 -0.71
C SER A 56 -21.45 -4.46 -1.30
N ASN A 57 -22.65 -5.00 -1.14
CA ASN A 57 -23.03 -6.29 -1.72
C ASN A 57 -23.07 -6.23 -3.25
N ILE A 58 -23.67 -5.18 -3.85
CA ILE A 58 -23.67 -4.98 -5.32
C ILE A 58 -22.23 -4.90 -5.82
N ALA A 59 -21.34 -4.14 -5.15
CA ALA A 59 -19.95 -4.02 -5.57
C ALA A 59 -19.24 -5.37 -5.60
N VAL A 60 -19.32 -6.13 -4.51
CA VAL A 60 -18.66 -7.44 -4.41
C VAL A 60 -19.19 -8.42 -5.45
N THR A 61 -20.52 -8.55 -5.58
CA THR A 61 -21.12 -9.51 -6.50
C THR A 61 -20.82 -9.14 -7.95
N THR A 62 -21.00 -7.88 -8.35
CA THR A 62 -20.76 -7.45 -9.73
C THR A 62 -19.31 -7.65 -10.14
N VAL A 63 -18.35 -7.24 -9.29
CA VAL A 63 -16.93 -7.39 -9.64
C VAL A 63 -16.54 -8.87 -9.76
N ILE A 64 -17.03 -9.73 -8.87
CA ILE A 64 -16.73 -11.16 -8.92
C ILE A 64 -17.37 -11.81 -10.16
N ASP A 65 -18.62 -11.49 -10.47
CA ASP A 65 -19.35 -12.06 -11.60
C ASP A 65 -18.72 -11.64 -12.94
N ASP A 66 -18.37 -10.37 -13.10
CA ASP A 66 -17.73 -9.86 -14.30
C ASP A 66 -16.35 -10.47 -14.53
N VAL A 67 -15.49 -10.52 -13.49
CA VAL A 67 -14.18 -11.15 -13.60
C VAL A 67 -14.30 -12.66 -13.84
N SER A 68 -15.31 -13.33 -13.28
CA SER A 68 -15.56 -14.75 -13.49
C SER A 68 -16.06 -15.04 -14.90
N SER A 69 -16.73 -14.10 -15.54
CA SER A 69 -17.23 -14.21 -16.91
C SER A 69 -16.15 -13.96 -17.97
N ALA A 70 -15.01 -13.41 -17.58
CA ALA A 70 -13.90 -13.12 -18.49
C ALA A 70 -13.24 -14.40 -19.02
N VAL A 71 -12.74 -14.34 -20.25
CA VAL A 71 -12.13 -15.48 -20.94
C VAL A 71 -10.61 -15.39 -20.93
N VAL A 72 -9.96 -16.54 -21.06
CA VAL A 72 -8.50 -16.63 -21.16
C VAL A 72 -8.01 -15.84 -22.36
N GLY A 73 -7.05 -14.91 -22.12
CA GLY A 73 -6.47 -14.06 -23.17
C GLY A 73 -6.88 -12.58 -23.05
N GLU A 74 -7.91 -12.26 -22.28
CA GLU A 74 -8.24 -10.87 -21.95
C GLU A 74 -7.20 -10.29 -20.98
N SER A 75 -7.05 -8.98 -21.00
CA SER A 75 -6.15 -8.26 -20.09
C SER A 75 -6.72 -8.25 -18.67
N PRO A 76 -6.07 -8.90 -17.68
CA PRO A 76 -6.59 -8.91 -16.32
C PRO A 76 -6.75 -7.51 -15.71
N ALA A 77 -5.91 -6.55 -16.11
CA ALA A 77 -6.01 -5.17 -15.64
C ALA A 77 -7.25 -4.47 -16.19
N GLU A 78 -7.55 -4.65 -17.49
CA GLU A 78 -8.71 -4.05 -18.12
C GLU A 78 -10.01 -4.70 -17.62
N VAL A 79 -10.04 -6.02 -17.51
CA VAL A 79 -11.20 -6.74 -16.95
C VAL A 79 -11.51 -6.26 -15.53
N LEU A 80 -10.50 -6.14 -14.66
CA LEU A 80 -10.70 -5.63 -13.31
C LEU A 80 -11.20 -4.18 -13.31
N LYS A 81 -10.65 -3.33 -14.17
CA LYS A 81 -11.06 -1.93 -14.31
C LYS A 81 -12.52 -1.81 -14.74
N GLU A 82 -12.90 -2.51 -15.80
CA GLU A 82 -14.26 -2.48 -16.34
C GLU A 82 -15.29 -3.06 -15.35
N ALA A 83 -14.94 -4.12 -14.62
CA ALA A 83 -15.78 -4.69 -13.57
C ALA A 83 -16.07 -3.67 -12.45
N ILE A 84 -15.08 -2.87 -12.05
CA ILE A 84 -15.27 -1.83 -11.03
C ILE A 84 -16.14 -0.67 -11.58
N ILE A 85 -15.94 -0.28 -12.84
CA ILE A 85 -16.79 0.74 -13.50
C ILE A 85 -18.23 0.25 -13.56
N HIS A 86 -18.46 -0.99 -13.97
CA HIS A 86 -19.79 -1.59 -14.03
C HIS A 86 -20.44 -1.67 -12.63
N ALA A 87 -19.69 -2.06 -11.60
CA ALA A 87 -20.18 -2.06 -10.22
C ALA A 87 -20.64 -0.65 -9.78
N ASN A 88 -19.88 0.39 -10.11
CA ASN A 88 -20.28 1.78 -9.86
C ASN A 88 -21.60 2.14 -10.55
N GLU A 89 -21.74 1.78 -11.81
CA GLU A 89 -22.97 2.05 -12.59
C GLU A 89 -24.18 1.35 -11.98
N MET A 90 -24.02 0.09 -11.54
CA MET A 90 -25.09 -0.68 -10.91
C MET A 90 -25.54 -0.07 -9.59
N ILE A 91 -24.60 0.36 -8.74
CA ILE A 91 -24.91 1.03 -7.47
C ILE A 91 -25.60 2.37 -7.72
N TYR A 92 -25.02 3.22 -8.60
CA TYR A 92 -25.58 4.53 -8.94
C TYR A 92 -27.00 4.43 -9.50
N LYS A 93 -27.23 3.48 -10.41
CA LYS A 93 -28.56 3.19 -10.98
C LYS A 93 -29.54 2.79 -9.88
N LYS A 94 -29.16 1.83 -9.03
CA LYS A 94 -30.03 1.35 -7.93
C LYS A 94 -30.37 2.46 -6.95
N ALA A 95 -29.40 3.32 -6.59
CA ALA A 95 -29.62 4.49 -5.74
C ALA A 95 -30.62 5.48 -6.38
N SER A 96 -30.51 5.73 -7.69
CA SER A 96 -31.39 6.66 -8.40
C SER A 96 -32.83 6.14 -8.59
N GLU A 97 -33.02 4.83 -8.69
CA GLU A 97 -34.30 4.17 -8.85
C GLU A 97 -35.07 3.96 -7.54
N THR A 98 -34.39 4.04 -6.39
CA THR A 98 -34.99 3.71 -5.08
C THR A 98 -34.72 4.84 -4.08
N SER A 99 -35.74 5.64 -3.77
CA SER A 99 -35.60 6.84 -2.94
C SER A 99 -35.02 6.55 -1.52
N SER A 100 -35.29 5.39 -0.92
CA SER A 100 -34.73 4.99 0.36
C SER A 100 -33.23 4.66 0.31
N LEU A 101 -32.68 4.44 -0.89
CA LEU A 101 -31.27 4.14 -1.14
C LEU A 101 -30.51 5.33 -1.72
N ASN A 102 -31.13 6.50 -1.80
CA ASN A 102 -30.48 7.68 -2.34
C ASN A 102 -29.25 8.07 -1.53
N GLY A 103 -28.13 8.26 -2.22
CA GLY A 103 -26.85 8.59 -1.60
C GLY A 103 -26.11 7.39 -1.00
N MET A 104 -26.57 6.15 -1.22
CA MET A 104 -25.78 4.98 -0.86
C MET A 104 -24.50 4.91 -1.69
N GLY A 105 -23.46 4.37 -1.09
CA GLY A 105 -22.18 4.15 -1.74
C GLY A 105 -21.37 3.10 -1.00
N THR A 106 -20.18 2.80 -1.51
CA THR A 106 -19.28 1.87 -0.86
C THR A 106 -17.82 2.16 -1.23
N THR A 107 -16.90 1.88 -0.32
CA THR A 107 -15.50 1.73 -0.70
C THR A 107 -15.31 0.44 -1.50
N LEU A 108 -14.16 0.28 -2.10
CA LEU A 108 -13.75 -0.99 -2.70
C LEU A 108 -12.25 -1.16 -2.62
N VAL A 109 -11.81 -2.32 -2.21
CA VAL A 109 -10.46 -2.84 -2.47
C VAL A 109 -10.59 -4.20 -3.14
N ALA A 110 -9.92 -4.35 -4.29
CA ALA A 110 -9.97 -5.57 -5.07
C ALA A 110 -8.56 -5.98 -5.55
N VAL A 111 -8.28 -7.27 -5.51
CA VAL A 111 -7.08 -7.86 -6.10
C VAL A 111 -7.43 -9.04 -6.98
N LEU A 112 -6.91 -9.04 -8.21
CA LEU A 112 -6.92 -10.20 -9.10
C LEU A 112 -5.50 -10.81 -9.10
N ILE A 113 -5.34 -11.93 -8.42
CA ILE A 113 -4.06 -12.62 -8.27
C ILE A 113 -3.89 -13.56 -9.46
N THR A 114 -2.87 -13.32 -10.26
CA THR A 114 -2.53 -14.13 -11.43
C THR A 114 -1.14 -14.77 -11.25
N LYS A 115 -0.74 -15.65 -12.18
CA LYS A 115 0.63 -16.16 -12.22
C LYS A 115 1.66 -15.07 -12.56
N GLU A 116 1.23 -13.99 -13.19
CA GLU A 116 2.11 -12.92 -13.66
C GLU A 116 2.39 -11.90 -12.58
N CYS A 117 1.35 -11.38 -11.95
CA CYS A 117 1.41 -10.41 -10.85
C CYS A 117 0.06 -10.35 -10.11
N VAL A 118 -0.05 -9.49 -9.12
CA VAL A 118 -1.31 -9.08 -8.52
C VAL A 118 -1.76 -7.77 -9.17
N TYR A 119 -2.94 -7.77 -9.77
CA TYR A 119 -3.62 -6.55 -10.21
C TYR A 119 -4.47 -6.04 -9.07
N ALA A 120 -4.17 -4.85 -8.57
CA ALA A 120 -4.81 -4.26 -7.41
C ALA A 120 -5.51 -2.96 -7.80
N SER A 121 -6.74 -2.76 -7.32
CA SER A 121 -7.47 -1.50 -7.49
C SER A 121 -8.23 -1.14 -6.22
N TYR A 122 -8.46 0.15 -6.02
CA TYR A 122 -9.17 0.63 -4.84
C TYR A 122 -9.91 1.95 -5.08
N VAL A 123 -11.00 2.13 -4.34
CA VAL A 123 -11.76 3.37 -4.24
C VAL A 123 -12.18 3.55 -2.78
N GLY A 124 -11.91 4.71 -2.20
CA GLY A 124 -12.20 4.99 -0.79
C GLY A 124 -10.97 4.88 0.10
N ASP A 125 -11.18 4.52 1.35
CA ASP A 125 -10.19 4.43 2.42
C ASP A 125 -10.00 3.02 3.00
N SER A 126 -10.69 2.03 2.46
CA SER A 126 -10.30 0.62 2.63
C SER A 126 -8.92 0.39 2.03
N ARG A 127 -8.12 -0.51 2.61
CA ARG A 127 -6.69 -0.63 2.29
C ARG A 127 -6.30 -1.99 1.76
N ILE A 128 -5.33 -1.98 0.84
CA ILE A 128 -4.56 -3.14 0.40
C ILE A 128 -3.13 -2.99 0.90
N TYR A 129 -2.63 -4.00 1.58
CA TYR A 129 -1.22 -4.12 1.95
C TYR A 129 -0.59 -5.31 1.22
N GLN A 130 0.63 -5.12 0.71
CA GLN A 130 1.54 -6.21 0.36
C GLN A 130 2.68 -6.21 1.36
N LEU A 131 2.80 -7.28 2.13
CA LEU A 131 3.79 -7.43 3.18
C LEU A 131 4.82 -8.49 2.82
N ARG A 132 6.09 -8.20 3.06
CA ARG A 132 7.21 -9.15 2.98
C ARG A 132 7.82 -9.29 4.37
N GLY A 133 7.41 -10.33 5.09
CA GLY A 133 7.62 -10.42 6.53
C GLY A 133 6.89 -9.26 7.23
N LYS A 134 7.62 -8.40 7.94
CA LYS A 134 7.07 -7.17 8.55
C LYS A 134 7.23 -5.91 7.69
N LYS A 135 7.87 -6.04 6.53
CA LYS A 135 8.10 -4.89 5.64
C LYS A 135 6.87 -4.65 4.76
N LYS A 136 6.33 -3.45 4.83
CA LYS A 136 5.32 -2.94 3.91
C LYS A 136 5.99 -2.70 2.54
N VAL A 137 5.65 -3.51 1.52
CA VAL A 137 6.16 -3.40 0.15
C VAL A 137 5.27 -2.48 -0.65
N PHE A 138 3.96 -2.57 -0.44
CA PHE A 138 2.94 -1.72 -1.03
C PHE A 138 1.83 -1.47 -0.03
N ARG A 139 1.20 -0.32 -0.12
CA ARG A 139 -0.06 0.05 0.52
C ARG A 139 -0.79 1.07 -0.33
N THR A 140 -2.11 0.98 -0.41
CA THR A 140 -2.98 1.98 -1.01
C THR A 140 -2.98 3.28 -0.21
N PHE A 141 -3.28 4.41 -0.87
CA PHE A 141 -3.45 5.71 -0.23
C PHE A 141 -4.93 6.07 -0.14
N ASP A 142 -5.38 6.42 1.06
CA ASP A 142 -6.79 6.67 1.31
C ASP A 142 -7.32 7.85 0.48
N HIS A 143 -8.46 7.67 -0.15
CA HIS A 143 -9.22 8.74 -0.77
C HIS A 143 -10.06 9.48 0.28
N SER A 144 -9.45 9.88 1.40
CA SER A 144 -10.07 10.69 2.43
C SER A 144 -9.50 12.10 2.45
N TYR A 145 -10.29 13.06 2.94
CA TYR A 145 -9.86 14.46 3.03
C TYR A 145 -8.59 14.61 3.86
N VAL A 146 -8.55 13.94 5.01
CA VAL A 146 -7.42 14.05 5.95
C VAL A 146 -6.12 13.54 5.32
N TYR A 147 -6.18 12.42 4.60
CA TYR A 147 -4.99 11.87 3.91
C TYR A 147 -4.56 12.73 2.73
N GLN A 148 -5.49 13.17 1.87
CA GLN A 148 -5.14 13.93 0.67
C GLN A 148 -4.75 15.38 0.97
N ALA A 149 -5.42 16.03 1.93
CA ALA A 149 -5.16 17.44 2.22
C ALA A 149 -4.05 17.65 3.25
N LEU A 150 -3.86 16.74 4.21
CA LEU A 150 -2.99 16.96 5.36
C LEU A 150 -1.80 16.00 5.40
N VAL A 151 -2.03 14.68 5.30
CA VAL A 151 -0.94 13.69 5.39
C VAL A 151 -0.02 13.77 4.18
N SER A 152 -0.57 13.81 2.95
CA SER A 152 0.23 13.89 1.72
C SER A 152 1.11 15.13 1.65
N LYS A 153 0.72 16.22 2.33
CA LYS A 153 1.47 17.47 2.43
C LYS A 153 2.39 17.52 3.65
N GLY A 154 2.46 16.47 4.45
CA GLY A 154 3.29 16.41 5.65
C GLY A 154 2.83 17.35 6.78
N VAL A 155 1.57 17.79 6.78
CA VAL A 155 1.02 18.68 7.82
C VAL A 155 0.76 17.89 9.11
N ILE A 156 0.27 16.65 8.97
CA ILE A 156 0.07 15.72 10.09
C ILE A 156 0.62 14.33 9.73
N THR A 157 0.89 13.52 10.73
CA THR A 157 1.28 12.11 10.56
C THR A 157 0.07 11.23 10.25
N GLU A 158 0.30 10.03 9.71
CA GLU A 158 -0.76 9.04 9.48
C GLU A 158 -1.47 8.66 10.77
N GLU A 159 -0.75 8.57 11.90
CA GLU A 159 -1.34 8.26 13.20
C GLU A 159 -2.23 9.41 13.70
N GLN A 160 -1.84 10.66 13.48
CA GLN A 160 -2.71 11.80 13.78
C GLN A 160 -3.95 11.82 12.88
N ALA A 161 -3.82 11.41 11.61
CA ALA A 161 -4.95 11.27 10.70
C ALA A 161 -5.92 10.18 11.18
N ARG A 162 -5.42 9.00 11.58
CA ARG A 162 -6.20 7.90 12.12
C ARG A 162 -7.04 8.30 13.33
N LEU A 163 -6.47 9.10 14.22
CA LEU A 163 -7.13 9.59 15.45
C LEU A 163 -7.96 10.86 15.23
N SER A 164 -8.03 11.37 14.01
CA SER A 164 -8.81 12.58 13.69
C SER A 164 -10.31 12.28 13.69
N SER A 165 -11.11 13.19 14.18
CA SER A 165 -12.58 13.15 14.05
C SER A 165 -13.08 13.23 12.60
N GLN A 166 -12.20 13.60 11.66
CA GLN A 166 -12.48 13.68 10.23
C GLN A 166 -11.89 12.49 9.46
N SER A 167 -11.36 11.46 10.14
CA SER A 167 -10.76 10.29 9.48
C SER A 167 -11.70 9.64 8.47
N ASN A 168 -13.00 9.61 8.77
CA ASN A 168 -14.03 8.95 7.94
C ASN A 168 -14.62 9.87 6.85
N SER A 169 -13.99 11.03 6.57
CA SER A 169 -14.44 11.93 5.48
C SER A 169 -13.91 11.45 4.13
N ILE A 170 -14.62 10.50 3.52
CA ILE A 170 -14.25 9.89 2.23
C ILE A 170 -14.55 10.87 1.09
N LEU A 171 -13.60 11.02 0.15
CA LEU A 171 -13.72 11.88 -1.03
C LEU A 171 -14.15 11.12 -2.28
N LYS A 172 -13.97 9.80 -2.33
CA LYS A 172 -14.34 8.95 -3.46
C LYS A 172 -14.94 7.65 -2.96
N ALA A 173 -16.11 7.30 -3.52
CA ALA A 173 -16.78 6.03 -3.25
C ALA A 173 -17.54 5.58 -4.50
N LEU A 174 -17.77 4.28 -4.65
CA LEU A 174 -18.63 3.72 -5.69
C LEU A 174 -20.08 4.12 -5.43
N GLY A 175 -20.84 4.40 -6.50
CA GLY A 175 -22.25 4.73 -6.46
C GLY A 175 -22.59 6.20 -6.14
N VAL A 176 -21.61 7.03 -5.75
CA VAL A 176 -21.81 8.45 -5.44
C VAL A 176 -21.78 9.30 -6.71
N GLU A 177 -20.82 9.05 -7.59
CA GLU A 177 -20.71 9.71 -8.88
C GLU A 177 -21.14 8.77 -10.01
N LYS A 178 -21.74 9.34 -11.05
CA LYS A 178 -22.22 8.56 -12.20
C LYS A 178 -21.09 7.79 -12.91
N THR A 179 -19.92 8.38 -12.99
CA THR A 179 -18.75 7.82 -13.67
C THR A 179 -17.53 7.87 -12.78
N ILE A 180 -16.71 6.82 -12.85
CA ILE A 180 -15.42 6.74 -12.15
C ILE A 180 -14.32 6.31 -13.12
N ASP A 181 -13.08 6.59 -12.78
CA ASP A 181 -11.89 6.09 -13.48
C ASP A 181 -10.95 5.45 -12.46
N PRO A 182 -11.14 4.17 -12.11
CA PRO A 182 -10.30 3.49 -11.15
C PRO A 182 -8.93 3.16 -11.74
N GLU A 183 -7.87 3.37 -10.95
CA GLU A 183 -6.52 2.96 -11.31
C GLU A 183 -6.30 1.48 -10.95
N VAL A 184 -5.57 0.77 -11.84
CA VAL A 184 -5.17 -0.63 -11.60
C VAL A 184 -3.64 -0.71 -11.54
N TYR A 185 -3.14 -1.18 -10.42
CA TYR A 185 -1.71 -1.36 -10.14
C TYR A 185 -1.29 -2.80 -10.40
N ALA A 186 -0.24 -3.00 -11.19
CA ALA A 186 0.38 -4.31 -11.37
C ALA A 186 1.51 -4.50 -10.34
N LEU A 187 1.30 -5.35 -9.35
CA LEU A 187 2.20 -5.56 -8.23
C LEU A 187 2.94 -6.90 -8.37
N PRO A 188 4.24 -6.89 -8.69
CA PRO A 188 5.05 -8.10 -8.64
C PRO A 188 5.12 -8.66 -7.22
N TYR A 189 5.07 -9.99 -7.07
CA TYR A 189 5.17 -10.63 -5.78
C TYR A 189 6.24 -11.71 -5.72
N LEU A 190 6.73 -11.99 -4.53
CA LEU A 190 7.65 -13.07 -4.24
C LEU A 190 6.96 -14.14 -3.39
N LYS A 191 7.50 -15.34 -3.45
CA LYS A 191 7.08 -16.40 -2.51
C LYS A 191 7.26 -15.94 -1.06
N GLY A 192 6.19 -16.06 -0.28
CA GLY A 192 6.13 -15.62 1.10
C GLY A 192 5.69 -14.16 1.27
N ASP A 193 5.33 -13.44 0.21
CA ASP A 193 4.58 -12.21 0.34
C ASP A 193 3.16 -12.50 0.84
N ARG A 194 2.60 -11.58 1.62
CA ARG A 194 1.23 -11.63 2.13
C ARG A 194 0.47 -10.41 1.66
N LEU A 195 -0.74 -10.62 1.15
CA LEU A 195 -1.70 -9.56 0.89
C LEU A 195 -2.67 -9.48 2.06
N VAL A 196 -3.03 -8.23 2.42
CA VAL A 196 -4.11 -7.95 3.38
C VAL A 196 -5.01 -6.90 2.75
N LEU A 197 -6.28 -7.23 2.57
CA LEU A 197 -7.33 -6.32 2.15
C LEU A 197 -8.20 -6.07 3.37
N CYS A 198 -8.55 -4.82 3.68
CA CYS A 198 -9.33 -4.55 4.89
C CYS A 198 -10.08 -3.22 4.84
N THR A 199 -11.21 -3.17 5.55
CA THR A 199 -12.00 -1.96 5.79
C THR A 199 -11.37 -1.10 6.89
N ASP A 200 -11.86 0.11 7.08
CA ASP A 200 -11.35 1.07 8.07
C ASP A 200 -11.55 0.59 9.51
N GLY A 201 -12.66 -0.08 9.84
CA GLY A 201 -12.84 -0.69 11.15
C GLY A 201 -11.78 -1.73 11.50
N PHE A 202 -11.13 -2.34 10.50
CA PHE A 202 -10.01 -3.25 10.73
C PHE A 202 -8.68 -2.50 10.89
N TRP A 203 -8.29 -1.64 9.93
CA TRP A 203 -7.01 -0.96 9.99
C TRP A 203 -7.00 0.24 10.95
N GLY A 204 -8.14 0.87 11.17
CA GLY A 204 -8.30 2.06 12.01
C GLY A 204 -8.30 1.77 13.50
N SER A 205 -8.58 0.54 13.91
CA SER A 205 -8.73 0.15 15.32
C SER A 205 -7.43 0.20 16.13
N MET A 206 -6.25 0.14 15.46
CA MET A 206 -4.95 0.15 16.15
C MET A 206 -3.89 0.85 15.31
N PRO A 207 -2.72 1.27 15.90
CA PRO A 207 -1.61 1.82 15.15
C PRO A 207 -1.12 0.87 14.04
N GLU A 208 -0.75 1.40 12.87
CA GLU A 208 -0.36 0.59 11.70
C GLU A 208 0.79 -0.40 12.01
N HIS A 209 1.74 0.00 12.86
CA HIS A 209 2.83 -0.90 13.28
C HIS A 209 2.30 -2.16 14.00
N ASP A 210 1.28 -1.99 14.87
CA ASP A 210 0.70 -3.08 15.64
C ASP A 210 -0.17 -3.96 14.75
N LEU A 211 -0.91 -3.35 13.81
CA LEU A 211 -1.65 -4.05 12.77
C LEU A 211 -0.71 -4.94 11.95
N ILE A 212 0.36 -4.38 11.37
CA ILE A 212 1.33 -5.14 10.58
C ILE A 212 1.94 -6.29 11.39
N THR A 213 2.23 -6.06 12.67
CA THR A 213 2.77 -7.10 13.55
C THR A 213 1.75 -8.23 13.80
N SER A 214 0.46 -7.90 13.87
CA SER A 214 -0.63 -8.88 14.06
C SER A 214 -0.87 -9.72 12.80
N VAL A 215 -0.83 -9.09 11.62
CA VAL A 215 -1.12 -9.75 10.34
C VAL A 215 0.12 -10.25 9.60
N CYS A 216 1.34 -10.08 10.12
CA CYS A 216 2.55 -10.50 9.43
C CYS A 216 2.67 -12.03 9.35
N HIS A 217 3.53 -12.54 8.46
CA HIS A 217 3.72 -13.96 8.14
C HIS A 217 4.25 -14.85 9.30
N ARG A 218 4.22 -14.36 10.54
CA ARG A 218 4.54 -15.16 11.73
C ARG A 218 3.49 -16.22 12.03
N PHE A 219 2.25 -15.94 11.66
CA PHE A 219 1.10 -16.82 11.83
C PHE A 219 0.55 -17.19 10.45
N ASP A 220 -0.07 -18.36 10.31
CA ASP A 220 -0.85 -18.64 9.09
C ASP A 220 -2.04 -17.66 8.98
N PRO A 221 -2.65 -17.53 7.77
CA PRO A 221 -3.72 -16.55 7.54
C PRO A 221 -4.87 -16.65 8.52
N GLU A 222 -5.28 -17.84 8.89
CA GLU A 222 -6.41 -18.09 9.81
C GLU A 222 -6.10 -17.58 11.21
N ASN A 223 -4.98 -18.00 11.79
CA ASN A 223 -4.56 -17.53 13.11
C ASN A 223 -4.27 -16.02 13.12
N ALA A 224 -3.70 -15.48 12.05
CA ALA A 224 -3.44 -14.04 11.93
C ALA A 224 -4.75 -13.24 11.95
N LEU A 225 -5.75 -13.68 11.19
CA LEU A 225 -7.05 -13.03 11.10
C LEU A 225 -7.81 -13.10 12.43
N GLU A 226 -7.96 -14.29 13.01
CA GLU A 226 -8.69 -14.49 14.27
C GLU A 226 -8.06 -13.76 15.46
N GLN A 227 -6.73 -13.79 15.58
CA GLN A 227 -6.04 -13.04 16.63
C GLN A 227 -6.20 -11.53 16.47
N THR A 228 -6.20 -11.04 15.23
CA THR A 228 -6.40 -9.61 14.96
C THR A 228 -7.83 -9.21 15.25
N PHE A 229 -8.81 -9.99 14.81
CA PHE A 229 -10.22 -9.76 15.14
C PHE A 229 -10.49 -9.77 16.66
N THR A 230 -9.91 -10.72 17.38
CA THR A 230 -10.00 -10.76 18.85
C THR A 230 -9.44 -9.49 19.50
N LYS A 231 -8.34 -8.95 18.96
CA LYS A 231 -7.78 -7.68 19.46
C LYS A 231 -8.71 -6.50 19.18
N ILE A 232 -9.26 -6.41 17.95
CA ILE A 232 -10.18 -5.34 17.55
C ILE A 232 -11.41 -5.36 18.45
N GLU A 233 -12.01 -6.54 18.67
CA GLU A 233 -13.16 -6.71 19.53
C GLU A 233 -12.86 -6.25 20.96
N ASN A 234 -11.72 -6.65 21.52
CA ASN A 234 -11.34 -6.24 22.88
C ASN A 234 -11.11 -4.73 22.99
N ILE A 235 -10.49 -4.10 21.99
CA ILE A 235 -10.32 -2.64 21.93
C ILE A 235 -11.70 -1.97 21.86
N GLY A 236 -12.55 -2.41 20.94
CA GLY A 236 -13.89 -1.86 20.77
C GLY A 236 -14.75 -1.95 22.03
N ILE A 237 -14.70 -3.07 22.75
CA ILE A 237 -15.41 -3.23 24.03
C ILE A 237 -14.89 -2.23 25.08
N VAL A 238 -13.57 -2.06 25.18
CA VAL A 238 -12.95 -1.11 26.13
C VAL A 238 -13.32 0.34 25.78
N GLU A 239 -13.46 0.67 24.50
CA GLU A 239 -13.85 1.99 24.00
C GLU A 239 -15.37 2.26 24.05
N GLY A 240 -16.16 1.36 24.62
CA GLY A 240 -17.59 1.55 24.86
C GLY A 240 -18.52 0.68 24.02
N GLY A 241 -17.97 -0.25 23.22
CA GLY A 241 -18.74 -1.26 22.48
C GLY A 241 -19.48 -0.74 21.26
N HIS A 242 -19.08 0.41 20.70
CA HIS A 242 -19.69 1.03 19.51
C HIS A 242 -18.75 1.05 18.30
N HIS A 243 -17.75 0.17 18.30
CA HIS A 243 -16.78 0.08 17.20
C HIS A 243 -17.43 -0.37 15.89
N ASP A 244 -16.78 -0.03 14.77
CA ASP A 244 -17.35 -0.23 13.45
C ASP A 244 -17.41 -1.70 13.00
N ASN A 245 -18.08 -1.95 11.90
CA ASN A 245 -17.92 -3.18 11.13
C ASN A 245 -16.45 -3.32 10.74
N TYR A 246 -15.91 -4.53 10.75
CA TYR A 246 -14.53 -4.76 10.37
C TYR A 246 -14.38 -6.03 9.56
N SER A 247 -13.84 -5.88 8.36
CA SER A 247 -13.67 -6.95 7.40
C SER A 247 -12.24 -7.01 6.89
N ALA A 248 -11.72 -8.23 6.70
CA ALA A 248 -10.42 -8.41 6.10
C ALA A 248 -10.29 -9.74 5.37
N ALA A 249 -9.41 -9.74 4.35
CA ALA A 249 -8.85 -10.91 3.71
C ALA A 249 -7.34 -10.96 3.92
N ILE A 250 -6.80 -12.10 4.35
CA ILE A 250 -5.36 -12.35 4.48
C ILE A 250 -4.98 -13.48 3.55
N ILE A 251 -4.00 -13.24 2.65
CA ILE A 251 -3.66 -14.16 1.57
C ILE A 251 -2.14 -14.33 1.50
N ASP A 252 -1.66 -15.57 1.66
CA ASP A 252 -0.25 -15.93 1.49
C ASP A 252 0.03 -16.36 0.06
N LEU A 253 1.03 -15.72 -0.56
CA LEU A 253 1.49 -16.02 -1.90
C LEU A 253 2.64 -17.03 -1.81
N ASN A 254 2.35 -18.31 -2.14
CA ASN A 254 3.30 -19.41 -1.98
C ASN A 254 4.13 -19.70 -3.23
N THR A 255 4.03 -18.85 -4.25
CA THR A 255 4.83 -18.87 -5.49
C THR A 255 5.43 -17.50 -5.74
N GLU A 256 6.30 -17.39 -6.74
CA GLU A 256 6.79 -16.10 -7.27
C GLU A 256 5.99 -15.73 -8.52
N SER A 257 5.72 -14.44 -8.70
CA SER A 257 5.11 -13.92 -9.93
C SER A 257 6.04 -14.11 -11.14
N LEU A 258 5.47 -14.30 -12.32
CA LEU A 258 6.22 -14.39 -13.58
C LEU A 258 6.74 -13.02 -14.03
N ILE A 259 6.06 -11.95 -13.69
CA ILE A 259 6.58 -10.60 -13.83
C ILE A 259 7.61 -10.39 -12.71
N ARG A 260 8.76 -11.00 -12.88
CA ARG A 260 9.97 -10.33 -12.39
C ARG A 260 10.12 -9.10 -13.26
N THR A 261 10.46 -7.96 -12.67
CA THR A 261 11.24 -6.96 -13.40
C THR A 261 12.43 -7.71 -13.97
N LYS A 262 12.28 -8.25 -15.17
CA LYS A 262 13.38 -8.79 -15.93
C LYS A 262 14.26 -7.58 -16.24
N MET A 263 15.11 -7.25 -15.29
CA MET A 263 16.35 -6.60 -15.71
C MET A 263 16.96 -7.56 -16.73
N ASP A 264 16.81 -7.17 -17.99
CA ASP A 264 17.45 -7.86 -19.12
C ASP A 264 18.89 -8.19 -18.73
N LYS A 265 19.39 -9.35 -19.17
CA LYS A 265 20.80 -9.72 -18.91
C LYS A 265 21.75 -8.57 -19.22
N ARG A 266 21.46 -7.76 -20.25
CA ARG A 266 22.22 -6.56 -20.61
C ARG A 266 22.14 -5.47 -19.53
N THR A 267 20.96 -5.21 -18.98
CA THR A 267 20.77 -4.23 -17.89
C THR A 267 21.42 -4.71 -16.59
N LYS A 268 21.38 -6.03 -16.27
CA LYS A 268 22.12 -6.59 -15.12
C LYS A 268 23.62 -6.45 -15.27
N ILE A 269 24.15 -6.71 -16.46
CA ILE A 269 25.56 -6.54 -16.79
C ILE A 269 25.93 -5.05 -16.72
N LEU A 270 25.11 -4.17 -17.26
CA LEU A 270 25.33 -2.72 -17.21
C LEU A 270 25.34 -2.19 -15.78
N VAL A 271 24.37 -2.59 -14.94
CA VAL A 271 24.34 -2.22 -13.52
C VAL A 271 25.53 -2.77 -12.76
N ALA A 272 25.95 -4.01 -13.04
CA ALA A 272 27.15 -4.59 -12.44
C ALA A 272 28.42 -3.83 -12.85
N ILE A 273 28.54 -3.45 -14.12
CA ILE A 273 29.67 -2.63 -14.62
C ILE A 273 29.66 -1.25 -13.99
N LEU A 274 28.50 -0.58 -13.94
CA LEU A 274 28.37 0.75 -13.31
C LEU A 274 28.69 0.70 -11.80
N SER A 275 28.23 -0.34 -11.10
CA SER A 275 28.56 -0.54 -9.68
C SER A 275 30.03 -0.80 -9.47
N PHE A 276 30.67 -1.57 -10.35
CA PHE A 276 32.12 -1.81 -10.32
C PHE A 276 32.93 -0.53 -10.62
N CYS A 277 32.52 0.25 -11.61
CA CYS A 277 33.14 1.54 -11.93
C CYS A 277 32.99 2.56 -10.79
N LEU A 278 31.84 2.59 -10.11
CA LEU A 278 31.63 3.43 -8.92
C LEU A 278 32.54 3.03 -7.77
N LEU A 279 32.66 1.73 -7.50
CA LEU A 279 33.57 1.20 -6.46
C LEU A 279 35.05 1.48 -6.78
N THR A 280 35.48 1.31 -8.05
CA THR A 280 36.87 1.63 -8.45
C THR A 280 37.15 3.12 -8.38
N SER A 281 36.21 3.98 -8.79
CA SER A 281 36.31 5.44 -8.65
C SER A 281 36.40 5.87 -7.17
N LEU A 282 35.65 5.23 -6.28
CA LEU A 282 35.72 5.50 -4.83
C LEU A 282 37.08 5.11 -4.26
N VAL A 283 37.62 3.95 -4.66
CA VAL A 283 38.94 3.47 -4.23
C VAL A 283 40.05 4.37 -4.74
N VAL A 284 39.98 4.83 -6.00
CA VAL A 284 40.95 5.76 -6.59
C VAL A 284 40.91 7.12 -5.89
N ASN A 285 39.72 7.67 -5.61
CA ASN A 285 39.58 8.90 -4.85
C ASN A 285 40.11 8.80 -3.43
N VAL A 286 39.85 7.70 -2.73
CA VAL A 286 40.39 7.45 -1.39
C VAL A 286 41.92 7.34 -1.46
N HIS A 287 42.47 6.67 -2.48
CA HIS A 287 43.92 6.55 -2.66
C HIS A 287 44.60 7.89 -3.00
N GLN A 288 43.95 8.73 -3.79
CA GLN A 288 44.45 10.10 -4.07
C GLN A 288 44.42 10.97 -2.80
N CYS A 289 43.36 10.92 -2.01
CA CYS A 289 43.30 11.66 -0.73
C CYS A 289 44.34 11.17 0.30
N THR A 290 44.74 9.90 0.27
CA THR A 290 45.79 9.39 1.18
C THR A 290 47.22 9.66 0.69
N HIS A 291 47.42 10.05 -0.58
CA HIS A 291 48.73 10.41 -1.13
C HIS A 291 49.01 11.90 -1.18
N GLU A 292 48.01 12.79 -0.99
CA GLU A 292 48.20 14.25 -0.97
C GLU A 292 48.74 14.77 0.39
N ASP A 293 48.82 13.94 1.44
CA ASP A 293 49.28 14.36 2.77
C ASP A 293 50.78 14.05 3.07
N GLN A 294 51.64 13.93 2.05
CA GLN A 294 53.10 13.99 2.29
C GLN A 294 53.60 15.38 1.91
N PRO A 295 53.98 16.21 2.90
CA PRO A 295 54.62 17.51 2.58
C PRO A 295 55.98 17.22 1.96
N THR A 296 56.16 17.62 0.68
CA THR A 296 57.46 17.68 0.04
C THR A 296 58.34 18.67 0.81
N GLN A 297 59.50 18.21 1.31
CA GLN A 297 60.46 18.97 2.11
C GLN A 297 61.17 20.10 1.33
N GLU A 298 60.73 20.50 0.17
CA GLU A 298 61.34 21.58 -0.61
C GLU A 298 60.76 22.99 -0.42
N SER A 299 59.68 23.16 0.31
CA SER A 299 59.07 24.50 0.50
C SER A 299 59.49 25.23 1.78
N SER A 300 60.29 24.59 2.66
CA SER A 300 60.70 25.23 3.90
C SER A 300 61.96 26.15 3.81
N SER A 301 62.76 26.09 2.74
CA SER A 301 63.91 26.95 2.53
C SER A 301 63.56 28.37 1.99
N ASN A 302 62.53 28.45 1.18
CA ASN A 302 62.14 29.72 0.55
C ASN A 302 61.31 30.68 1.43
N GLN A 303 60.61 30.14 2.44
CA GLN A 303 59.86 31.00 3.37
C GLN A 303 60.73 31.63 4.43
N ALA A 304 61.81 30.98 4.84
CA ALA A 304 62.74 31.54 5.84
C ALA A 304 63.54 32.72 5.29
N ASP A 305 63.88 32.72 3.99
CA ASP A 305 64.64 33.79 3.35
C ASP A 305 63.75 35.00 3.07
N THR A 306 62.48 34.83 2.70
CA THR A 306 61.56 35.92 2.48
C THR A 306 61.21 36.65 3.78
N THR A 307 61.07 35.92 4.88
CA THR A 307 60.78 36.53 6.20
C THR A 307 61.97 37.34 6.74
N LYS A 308 63.21 36.89 6.51
CA LYS A 308 64.40 37.69 6.88
C LYS A 308 64.53 38.96 6.04
N GLN A 309 64.23 38.95 4.78
CA GLN A 309 64.25 40.14 3.90
C GLN A 309 63.18 41.15 4.31
N ILE A 310 62.02 40.73 4.70
CA ILE A 310 60.91 41.58 5.17
C ILE A 310 61.29 42.23 6.52
N GLN A 311 61.89 41.50 7.47
CA GLN A 311 62.33 42.03 8.75
C GLN A 311 63.46 43.09 8.58
N GLN A 312 64.43 42.86 7.68
CA GLN A 312 65.47 43.84 7.38
C GLN A 312 64.94 45.12 6.72
N ARG A 313 63.87 45.05 5.93
CA ARG A 313 63.21 46.23 5.34
C ARG A 313 62.41 47.03 6.36
N LEU A 314 61.78 46.37 7.32
CA LEU A 314 61.06 47.04 8.40
C LEU A 314 61.97 47.77 9.41
N GLN A 315 63.14 47.19 9.68
CA GLN A 315 64.14 47.84 10.53
C GLN A 315 64.79 49.10 9.86
N LYS A 316 64.89 49.18 8.52
CA LYS A 316 65.40 50.36 7.82
C LYS A 316 64.38 51.47 7.67
N SER A 317 63.15 51.28 7.89
CA SER A 317 62.09 52.33 7.80
C SER A 317 61.72 52.92 9.14
N GLN A 318 62.41 52.58 10.26
CA GLN A 318 62.23 53.19 11.57
C GLN A 318 63.37 54.12 11.95
N VAL A 319 64.31 54.42 11.03
CA VAL A 319 65.45 55.36 11.26
C VAL A 319 65.44 56.37 10.12
N LEU A 320 64.34 57.04 9.91
CA LEU A 320 64.24 58.35 9.20
C LEU A 320 63.09 59.13 9.80
#